data_56b9f86e70d215de920f7423f073a4ef
#
_entry.id   56b9f86e70d215de920f7423f073a4ef
#
_cell.length_a   1.000
_cell.length_b   1.000
_cell.length_c   1.000
_cell.angle_alpha   90.00
_cell.angle_beta   90.00
_cell.angle_gamma   90.00
#
_symmetry.space_group_name_H-M   'P 1'
#
loop_
_entity.id
_entity.type
_entity.pdbx_description
1 polymer ?
#
loop_
_entity_poly.entity_id
_entity_poly.type
_entity_poly.pdbx_seq_one_letter_code
_entity_poly.pdbx_strand_id
1 'polypeptide(L)'
;TRQFIIGEKPTGIINIVDATNIERNLYLTMQLMELDTPMVLALNMMDEVRGNGGTININEMEAMLGIPVVPISAAKNEGVDELVDHAIHVAKYQERPGRMDFCGEDDHGGAVHRCIHGIIHLIEDHARAAGIPVRFAATKLVEGDPRIEEALKLDQNEKEMIEHIILQMEQERGLDRAAAIADMRFHFIHQLVNQTVVKPHQSKEQLRSARIDRFLTGKYTAIPAFVGIMALVFYLTFGVIGAGLQGLLEPVSYTHLRAHETSQDL
;
A
#
# COMPACT_ATOMS: atom_id res chain seq x y z
N THR A 1 -4.76 4.64 11.21
CA THR A 1 -3.46 4.05 11.62
C THR A 1 -2.56 5.09 12.29
N ARG A 2 -2.22 6.23 11.66
CA ARG A 2 -1.29 7.25 12.18
C ARG A 2 -1.71 7.84 13.53
N GLN A 3 -2.97 8.24 13.70
CA GLN A 3 -3.50 8.76 14.99
C GLN A 3 -3.41 7.73 16.12
N PHE A 4 -3.61 6.46 15.81
CA PHE A 4 -3.45 5.38 16.77
C PHE A 4 -2.00 5.28 17.25
N ILE A 5 -1.02 5.30 16.33
CA ILE A 5 0.40 5.19 16.69
C ILE A 5 0.86 6.37 17.56
N ILE A 6 0.46 7.60 17.18
CA ILE A 6 0.82 8.81 17.96
C ILE A 6 0.14 8.83 19.32
N GLY A 7 -1.13 8.43 19.40
CA GLY A 7 -1.92 8.44 20.65
C GLY A 7 -1.58 7.31 21.59
N GLU A 8 -1.56 6.09 21.10
CA GLU A 8 -1.38 4.88 21.91
C GLU A 8 0.08 4.49 22.15
N LYS A 9 1.01 5.04 21.34
CA LYS A 9 2.46 4.80 21.41
C LYS A 9 2.80 3.31 21.57
N PRO A 10 2.49 2.48 20.55
CA PRO A 10 2.76 1.05 20.62
C PRO A 10 4.25 0.79 20.81
N THR A 11 4.60 -0.30 21.51
CA THR A 11 6.00 -0.68 21.77
C THR A 11 6.77 -1.08 20.51
N GLY A 12 6.07 -1.45 19.45
CA GLY A 12 6.65 -1.80 18.17
C GLY A 12 5.59 -1.98 17.08
N ILE A 13 6.02 -1.94 15.84
CA ILE A 13 5.17 -2.09 14.64
C ILE A 13 5.71 -3.24 13.79
N ILE A 14 4.86 -4.16 13.38
CA ILE A 14 5.13 -5.10 12.30
C ILE A 14 4.43 -4.56 11.06
N ASN A 15 5.20 -4.12 10.09
CA ASN A 15 4.69 -3.63 8.82
C ASN A 15 4.79 -4.73 7.76
N ILE A 16 3.64 -5.25 7.32
CA ILE A 16 3.59 -6.34 6.34
C ILE A 16 3.40 -5.74 4.95
N VAL A 17 4.32 -6.07 4.05
CA VAL A 17 4.38 -5.56 2.68
C VAL A 17 4.31 -6.72 1.70
N ASP A 18 3.50 -6.58 0.67
CA ASP A 18 3.46 -7.50 -0.46
C ASP A 18 4.72 -7.30 -1.33
N ALA A 19 5.61 -8.29 -1.32
CA ALA A 19 6.87 -8.27 -2.05
C ALA A 19 6.68 -8.33 -3.58
N THR A 20 5.51 -8.76 -4.07
CA THR A 20 5.21 -8.78 -5.51
C THR A 20 4.87 -7.38 -6.05
N ASN A 21 4.40 -6.47 -5.16
CA ASN A 21 4.06 -5.08 -5.44
C ASN A 21 4.81 -4.10 -4.53
N ILE A 22 6.08 -4.36 -4.31
CA ILE A 22 6.90 -3.73 -3.27
C ILE A 22 6.94 -2.20 -3.37
N GLU A 23 7.11 -1.64 -4.57
CA GLU A 23 7.20 -0.19 -4.80
C GLU A 23 5.99 0.58 -4.24
N ARG A 24 4.79 0.06 -4.48
CA ARG A 24 3.55 0.66 -4.00
C ARG A 24 3.40 0.56 -2.49
N ASN A 25 3.79 -0.56 -1.93
CA ASN A 25 3.59 -0.85 -0.51
C ASN A 25 4.61 -0.14 0.39
N LEU A 26 5.84 0.07 -0.09
CA LEU A 26 6.89 0.79 0.64
C LEU A 26 6.53 2.25 0.93
N TYR A 27 5.61 2.86 0.19
CA TYR A 27 5.18 4.23 0.47
C TYR A 27 4.60 4.40 1.88
N LEU A 28 3.80 3.43 2.34
CA LEU A 28 3.30 3.42 3.71
C LEU A 28 4.43 3.16 4.71
N THR A 29 5.37 2.26 4.38
CA THR A 29 6.54 1.97 5.22
C THR A 29 7.31 3.24 5.56
N MET A 30 7.59 4.08 4.55
CA MET A 30 8.30 5.34 4.77
C MET A 30 7.54 6.29 5.70
N GLN A 31 6.22 6.38 5.56
CA GLN A 31 5.38 7.18 6.45
C GLN A 31 5.35 6.65 7.89
N LEU A 32 5.51 5.34 8.08
CA LEU A 32 5.60 4.73 9.41
C LEU A 32 6.98 4.97 10.03
N MET A 33 8.05 4.93 9.24
CA MET A 33 9.41 5.22 9.71
C MET A 33 9.54 6.65 10.22
N GLU A 34 8.87 7.63 9.59
CA GLU A 34 8.84 9.03 10.04
C GLU A 34 8.21 9.20 11.44
N LEU A 35 7.44 8.20 11.92
CA LEU A 35 6.85 8.22 13.28
C LEU A 35 7.82 7.83 14.39
N ASP A 36 9.06 7.49 14.05
CA ASP A 36 10.12 7.15 15.00
C ASP A 36 9.71 6.08 16.04
N THR A 37 8.94 5.11 15.59
CA THR A 37 8.49 3.98 16.43
C THR A 37 9.27 2.74 16.04
N PRO A 38 9.71 1.90 17.02
CA PRO A 38 10.35 0.63 16.72
C PRO A 38 9.55 -0.21 15.73
N MET A 39 10.17 -0.71 14.66
CA MET A 39 9.45 -1.44 13.65
C MET A 39 10.28 -2.50 12.94
N VAL A 40 9.59 -3.51 12.42
CA VAL A 40 10.13 -4.56 11.53
C VAL A 40 9.31 -4.57 10.24
N LEU A 41 10.00 -4.70 9.12
CA LEU A 41 9.39 -4.87 7.80
C LEU A 41 9.29 -6.37 7.46
N ALA A 42 8.09 -6.87 7.30
CA ALA A 42 7.83 -8.24 6.83
C ALA A 42 7.54 -8.22 5.33
N LEU A 43 8.42 -8.80 4.52
CA LEU A 43 8.22 -8.99 3.09
C LEU A 43 7.44 -10.27 2.84
N ASN A 44 6.13 -10.17 2.69
CA ASN A 44 5.25 -11.32 2.44
C ASN A 44 5.19 -11.69 0.96
N MET A 45 4.72 -12.92 0.66
CA MET A 45 4.66 -13.50 -0.69
C MET A 45 6.04 -13.75 -1.33
N MET A 46 7.07 -13.98 -0.52
CA MET A 46 8.41 -14.27 -1.01
C MET A 46 8.48 -15.57 -1.81
N ASP A 47 7.59 -16.51 -1.57
CA ASP A 47 7.45 -17.73 -2.38
C ASP A 47 7.01 -17.42 -3.81
N GLU A 48 6.12 -16.43 -4.02
CA GLU A 48 5.72 -15.99 -5.36
C GLU A 48 6.86 -15.25 -6.07
N VAL A 49 7.58 -14.38 -5.36
CA VAL A 49 8.75 -13.69 -5.93
C VAL A 49 9.79 -14.71 -6.41
N ARG A 50 10.14 -15.69 -5.57
CA ARG A 50 11.10 -16.76 -5.91
C ARG A 50 10.57 -17.68 -7.01
N GLY A 51 9.29 -18.05 -6.92
CA GLY A 51 8.63 -18.91 -7.92
C GLY A 51 8.62 -18.29 -9.33
N ASN A 52 8.61 -16.97 -9.41
CA ASN A 52 8.69 -16.22 -10.68
C ASN A 52 10.14 -15.87 -11.09
N GLY A 53 11.15 -16.36 -10.37
CA GLY A 53 12.57 -16.10 -10.66
C GLY A 53 13.07 -14.73 -10.24
N GLY A 54 12.33 -14.02 -9.38
CA GLY A 54 12.78 -12.78 -8.75
C GLY A 54 13.59 -13.06 -7.48
N THR A 55 14.41 -12.08 -7.07
CA THR A 55 15.16 -12.10 -5.81
C THR A 55 15.17 -10.73 -5.17
N ILE A 56 15.24 -10.68 -3.85
CA ILE A 56 15.39 -9.44 -3.07
C ILE A 56 16.63 -9.59 -2.18
N ASN A 57 17.52 -8.62 -2.27
CA ASN A 57 18.69 -8.55 -1.38
C ASN A 57 18.25 -7.95 -0.02
N ILE A 58 17.93 -8.81 0.93
CA ILE A 58 17.42 -8.42 2.25
C ILE A 58 18.43 -7.56 3.00
N ASN A 59 19.70 -7.98 3.05
CA ASN A 59 20.73 -7.27 3.81
C ASN A 59 20.95 -5.84 3.28
N GLU A 60 20.94 -5.64 1.97
CA GLU A 60 21.06 -4.32 1.37
C GLU A 60 19.83 -3.47 1.64
N MET A 61 18.63 -4.07 1.61
CA MET A 61 17.39 -3.40 1.93
C MET A 61 17.36 -2.94 3.39
N GLU A 62 17.79 -3.80 4.34
CA GLU A 62 17.97 -3.43 5.75
C GLU A 62 18.93 -2.27 5.93
N ALA A 63 20.09 -2.33 5.25
CA ALA A 63 21.10 -1.29 5.34
C ALA A 63 20.59 0.06 4.81
N MET A 64 19.80 0.05 3.73
CA MET A 64 19.23 1.26 3.14
C MET A 64 18.06 1.81 3.96
N LEU A 65 17.21 0.97 4.52
CA LEU A 65 16.06 1.39 5.33
C LEU A 65 16.44 1.67 6.79
N GLY A 66 17.47 1.01 7.33
CA GLY A 66 17.84 1.11 8.74
C GLY A 66 16.82 0.48 9.68
N ILE A 67 16.09 -0.52 9.23
CA ILE A 67 15.16 -1.36 10.01
C ILE A 67 15.33 -2.82 9.64
N PRO A 68 15.05 -3.78 10.54
CA PRO A 68 15.06 -5.19 10.21
C PRO A 68 14.03 -5.53 9.13
N VAL A 69 14.42 -6.37 8.17
CA VAL A 69 13.60 -6.83 7.05
C VAL A 69 13.54 -8.35 7.04
N VAL A 70 12.37 -8.92 7.26
CA VAL A 70 12.21 -10.38 7.34
C VAL A 70 11.40 -10.89 6.15
N PRO A 71 11.98 -11.76 5.30
CA PRO A 71 11.26 -12.37 4.19
C PRO A 71 10.36 -13.49 4.69
N ILE A 72 9.05 -13.40 4.41
CA ILE A 72 8.06 -14.39 4.84
C ILE A 72 7.20 -14.90 3.69
N SER A 73 6.62 -16.08 3.90
CA SER A 73 5.44 -16.56 3.17
C SER A 73 4.38 -16.99 4.18
N ALA A 74 3.43 -16.12 4.48
CA ALA A 74 2.38 -16.40 5.45
C ALA A 74 1.53 -17.61 5.03
N ALA A 75 1.29 -17.79 3.73
CA ALA A 75 0.54 -18.93 3.19
C ALA A 75 1.23 -20.29 3.44
N LYS A 76 2.57 -20.30 3.53
CA LYS A 76 3.38 -21.50 3.78
C LYS A 76 3.91 -21.59 5.21
N ASN A 77 3.63 -20.60 6.02
CA ASN A 77 4.19 -20.45 7.37
C ASN A 77 5.74 -20.44 7.39
N GLU A 78 6.36 -19.85 6.35
CA GLU A 78 7.81 -19.69 6.24
C GLU A 78 8.24 -18.32 6.79
N GLY A 79 9.28 -18.27 7.64
CA GLY A 79 9.86 -17.03 8.18
C GLY A 79 9.02 -16.32 9.25
N VAL A 80 7.88 -16.90 9.67
CA VAL A 80 6.98 -16.25 10.64
C VAL A 80 7.58 -16.23 12.05
N ASP A 81 8.24 -17.32 12.48
CA ASP A 81 8.89 -17.38 13.79
C ASP A 81 10.05 -16.38 13.88
N GLU A 82 10.87 -16.26 12.83
CA GLU A 82 11.94 -15.28 12.71
C GLU A 82 11.39 -13.83 12.78
N LEU A 83 10.26 -13.56 12.10
CA LEU A 83 9.58 -12.28 12.18
C LEU A 83 9.16 -11.93 13.61
N VAL A 84 8.59 -12.89 14.33
CA VAL A 84 8.17 -12.72 15.73
C VAL A 84 9.35 -12.44 16.63
N ASP A 85 10.45 -13.17 16.47
CA ASP A 85 11.67 -12.97 17.24
C ASP A 85 12.26 -11.57 17.01
N HIS A 86 12.35 -11.12 15.76
CA HIS A 86 12.78 -9.75 15.42
C HIS A 86 11.83 -8.69 16.00
N ALA A 87 10.52 -8.89 15.90
CA ALA A 87 9.54 -7.97 16.44
C ALA A 87 9.64 -7.83 17.97
N ILE A 88 9.81 -8.94 18.67
CA ILE A 88 10.02 -8.95 20.13
C ILE A 88 11.35 -8.25 20.48
N HIS A 89 12.42 -8.52 19.73
CA HIS A 89 13.72 -7.90 19.95
C HIS A 89 13.64 -6.37 19.82
N VAL A 90 13.14 -5.88 18.69
CA VAL A 90 12.99 -4.45 18.39
C VAL A 90 12.08 -3.75 19.42
N ALA A 91 10.98 -4.37 19.82
CA ALA A 91 10.08 -3.83 20.84
C ALA A 91 10.72 -3.81 22.23
N LYS A 92 11.47 -4.86 22.61
CA LYS A 92 12.12 -4.99 23.93
C LYS A 92 13.27 -4.00 24.09
N TYR A 93 14.08 -3.82 23.06
CA TYR A 93 15.25 -2.93 23.10
C TYR A 93 14.94 -1.52 22.59
N GLN A 94 13.71 -1.27 22.17
CA GLN A 94 13.26 0.03 21.62
C GLN A 94 14.14 0.54 20.48
N GLU A 95 14.52 -0.38 19.58
CA GLU A 95 15.33 -0.07 18.41
C GLU A 95 14.51 0.71 17.39
N ARG A 96 14.83 1.98 17.24
CA ARG A 96 14.16 2.90 16.35
C ARG A 96 14.73 2.83 14.95
N PRO A 97 13.96 3.26 13.92
CA PRO A 97 14.49 3.32 12.56
C PRO A 97 15.79 4.12 12.47
N GLY A 98 16.82 3.52 11.92
CA GLY A 98 18.13 4.17 11.74
C GLY A 98 18.10 5.27 10.69
N ARG A 99 17.11 5.29 9.81
CA ARG A 99 16.90 6.29 8.78
C ARG A 99 15.48 6.84 8.82
N MET A 100 15.36 8.14 8.94
CA MET A 100 14.09 8.88 8.82
C MET A 100 14.15 9.91 7.71
N ASP A 101 15.34 10.17 7.17
CA ASP A 101 15.58 11.11 6.09
C ASP A 101 15.65 10.41 4.74
N PHE A 102 14.70 10.74 3.87
CA PHE A 102 14.55 10.18 2.53
C PHE A 102 14.86 11.20 1.42
N CYS A 103 15.23 12.42 1.78
CA CYS A 103 15.64 13.44 0.84
C CYS A 103 17.16 13.55 0.78
N GLY A 104 17.73 13.37 -0.41
CA GLY A 104 19.15 13.65 -0.66
C GLY A 104 19.41 15.15 -0.77
N GLU A 105 20.61 15.59 -0.34
CA GLU A 105 21.03 16.99 -0.52
C GLU A 105 21.09 17.39 -2.00
N ASP A 106 21.41 16.45 -2.87
CA ASP A 106 21.53 16.65 -4.31
C ASP A 106 20.25 16.27 -5.09
N ASP A 107 19.27 15.65 -4.43
CA ASP A 107 18.05 15.21 -5.09
C ASP A 107 17.26 16.40 -5.64
N HIS A 108 17.17 16.47 -6.97
CA HIS A 108 16.47 17.55 -7.67
C HIS A 108 16.89 18.96 -7.22
N GLY A 109 18.19 19.18 -6.97
CA GLY A 109 18.72 20.45 -6.49
C GLY A 109 18.50 20.71 -5.00
N GLY A 110 18.10 19.72 -4.21
CA GLY A 110 17.98 19.79 -2.76
C GLY A 110 16.84 20.66 -2.23
N ALA A 111 15.91 21.10 -3.07
CA ALA A 111 14.84 22.01 -2.65
C ALA A 111 13.95 21.44 -1.55
N VAL A 112 13.53 20.17 -1.67
CA VAL A 112 12.72 19.48 -0.65
C VAL A 112 13.52 19.26 0.62
N HIS A 113 14.80 18.90 0.49
CA HIS A 113 15.71 18.73 1.64
C HIS A 113 15.81 20.04 2.44
N ARG A 114 16.17 21.16 1.79
CA ARG A 114 16.25 22.47 2.46
C ARG A 114 14.93 22.88 3.09
N CYS A 115 13.81 22.64 2.42
CA CYS A 115 12.48 22.96 2.94
C CYS A 115 12.20 22.20 4.24
N ILE A 116 12.31 20.87 4.23
CA ILE A 116 12.02 20.04 5.39
C ILE A 116 12.98 20.37 6.55
N HIS A 117 14.28 20.48 6.29
CA HIS A 117 15.28 20.80 7.32
C HIS A 117 15.10 22.21 7.88
N GLY A 118 14.77 23.20 7.04
CA GLY A 118 14.43 24.55 7.50
C GLY A 118 13.23 24.55 8.45
N ILE A 119 12.19 23.81 8.12
CA ILE A 119 11.00 23.68 8.97
C ILE A 119 11.31 22.93 10.26
N ILE A 120 12.12 21.85 10.21
CA ILE A 120 12.55 21.11 11.42
C ILE A 120 13.15 22.06 12.44
N HIS A 121 14.07 22.93 12.03
CA HIS A 121 14.69 23.89 12.94
C HIS A 121 13.71 24.88 13.57
N LEU A 122 12.66 25.26 12.85
CA LEU A 122 11.64 26.18 13.37
C LEU A 122 10.69 25.51 14.37
N ILE A 123 10.39 24.21 14.19
CA ILE A 123 9.35 23.54 14.97
C ILE A 123 9.87 22.58 16.02
N GLU A 124 11.20 22.42 16.18
CA GLU A 124 11.77 21.39 17.06
C GLU A 124 11.24 21.44 18.48
N ASP A 125 11.19 22.64 19.09
CA ASP A 125 10.70 22.81 20.46
C ASP A 125 9.18 22.56 20.56
N HIS A 126 8.41 23.01 19.58
CA HIS A 126 6.97 22.79 19.50
C HIS A 126 6.64 21.29 19.35
N ALA A 127 7.34 20.59 18.47
CA ALA A 127 7.15 19.16 18.25
C ALA A 127 7.53 18.35 19.50
N ARG A 128 8.62 18.72 20.17
CA ARG A 128 9.04 18.11 21.44
C ARG A 128 7.97 18.32 22.54
N ALA A 129 7.44 19.54 22.66
CA ALA A 129 6.39 19.86 23.62
C ALA A 129 5.09 19.13 23.34
N ALA A 130 4.74 18.94 22.07
CA ALA A 130 3.57 18.17 21.64
C ALA A 130 3.77 16.64 21.68
N GLY A 131 5.01 16.16 21.88
CA GLY A 131 5.35 14.73 21.87
C GLY A 131 5.20 14.08 20.50
N ILE A 132 5.37 14.87 19.42
CA ILE A 132 5.28 14.44 18.02
C ILE A 132 6.69 14.36 17.44
N PRO A 133 7.06 13.28 16.71
CA PRO A 133 8.35 13.21 16.04
C PRO A 133 8.55 14.40 15.08
N VAL A 134 9.67 15.12 15.25
CA VAL A 134 9.93 16.40 14.54
C VAL A 134 9.87 16.23 13.03
N ARG A 135 10.50 15.18 12.50
CA ARG A 135 10.52 14.91 11.06
C ARG A 135 9.13 14.68 10.49
N PHE A 136 8.33 13.87 11.19
CA PHE A 136 6.94 13.64 10.83
C PHE A 136 6.13 14.94 10.85
N ALA A 137 6.30 15.76 11.90
CA ALA A 137 5.62 17.04 12.01
C ALA A 137 5.98 17.97 10.85
N ALA A 138 7.27 18.10 10.52
CA ALA A 138 7.73 18.92 9.40
C ALA A 138 7.16 18.47 8.06
N THR A 139 7.23 17.17 7.76
CA THR A 139 6.68 16.63 6.51
C THR A 139 5.17 16.86 6.41
N LYS A 140 4.45 16.72 7.53
CA LYS A 140 3.00 16.96 7.57
C LYS A 140 2.61 18.42 7.46
N LEU A 141 3.41 19.33 8.00
CA LEU A 141 3.22 20.77 7.77
C LEU A 141 3.38 21.13 6.29
N VAL A 142 4.42 20.58 5.64
CA VAL A 142 4.60 20.76 4.20
C VAL A 142 3.39 20.22 3.43
N GLU A 143 2.87 19.04 3.79
CA GLU A 143 1.66 18.46 3.17
C GLU A 143 0.38 19.26 3.49
N GLY A 144 0.43 20.23 4.42
CA GLY A 144 -0.71 21.07 4.81
C GLY A 144 -1.71 20.35 5.72
N ASP A 145 -1.25 19.44 6.61
CA ASP A 145 -2.13 18.75 7.58
C ASP A 145 -2.54 19.71 8.71
N PRO A 146 -3.80 20.17 8.79
CA PRO A 146 -4.23 21.17 9.77
C PRO A 146 -4.18 20.66 11.21
N ARG A 147 -4.22 19.34 11.41
CA ARG A 147 -4.17 18.74 12.75
C ARG A 147 -2.79 18.88 13.38
N ILE A 148 -1.74 18.78 12.57
CA ILE A 148 -0.37 18.98 13.03
C ILE A 148 -0.12 20.45 13.31
N GLU A 149 -0.58 21.34 12.44
CA GLU A 149 -0.49 22.79 12.65
C GLU A 149 -1.14 23.21 13.98
N GLU A 150 -2.35 22.71 14.27
CA GLU A 150 -3.06 22.97 15.51
C GLU A 150 -2.33 22.36 16.73
N ALA A 151 -1.82 21.13 16.60
CA ALA A 151 -1.12 20.44 17.69
C ALA A 151 0.19 21.12 18.09
N LEU A 152 0.91 21.71 17.14
CA LEU A 152 2.17 22.42 17.38
C LEU A 152 1.98 23.80 18.00
N LYS A 153 0.79 24.39 17.92
CA LYS A 153 0.47 25.72 18.48
C LYS A 153 1.43 26.82 18.03
N LEU A 154 1.74 26.82 16.73
CA LEU A 154 2.65 27.80 16.13
C LEU A 154 2.04 29.20 16.18
N ASP A 155 2.90 30.21 16.38
CA ASP A 155 2.49 31.61 16.28
C ASP A 155 2.31 32.05 14.81
N GLN A 156 1.79 33.27 14.61
CA GLN A 156 1.51 33.77 13.27
C GLN A 156 2.80 33.98 12.45
N ASN A 157 3.87 34.44 13.08
CA ASN A 157 5.14 34.70 12.41
C ASN A 157 5.80 33.38 11.97
N GLU A 158 5.74 32.34 12.81
CA GLU A 158 6.25 31.00 12.49
C GLU A 158 5.48 30.39 11.32
N LYS A 159 4.15 30.51 11.28
CA LYS A 159 3.31 30.06 10.17
C LYS A 159 3.66 30.76 8.86
N GLU A 160 3.84 32.07 8.88
CA GLU A 160 4.22 32.85 7.71
C GLU A 160 5.62 32.47 7.21
N MET A 161 6.57 32.21 8.12
CA MET A 161 7.91 31.77 7.76
C MET A 161 7.90 30.37 7.15
N ILE A 162 7.14 29.42 7.74
CA ILE A 162 6.97 28.06 7.19
C ILE A 162 6.35 28.13 5.79
N GLU A 163 5.28 28.91 5.61
CA GLU A 163 4.63 29.07 4.32
C GLU A 163 5.59 29.68 3.27
N HIS A 164 6.43 30.63 3.66
CA HIS A 164 7.44 31.20 2.77
C HIS A 164 8.46 30.16 2.30
N ILE A 165 8.96 29.30 3.21
CA ILE A 165 9.88 28.21 2.88
C ILE A 165 9.21 27.20 1.93
N ILE A 166 7.94 26.87 2.16
CA ILE A 166 7.17 25.95 1.32
C ILE A 166 6.99 26.55 -0.08
N LEU A 167 6.57 27.79 -0.19
CA LEU A 167 6.37 28.47 -1.47
C LEU A 167 7.67 28.55 -2.29
N GLN A 168 8.81 28.79 -1.62
CA GLN A 168 10.11 28.74 -2.28
C GLN A 168 10.40 27.36 -2.85
N MET A 169 10.16 26.30 -2.11
CA MET A 169 10.32 24.92 -2.57
C MET A 169 9.39 24.61 -3.76
N GLU A 170 8.12 25.03 -3.71
CA GLU A 170 7.17 24.86 -4.81
C GLU A 170 7.65 25.55 -6.09
N GLN A 171 8.17 26.77 -5.98
CA GLN A 171 8.74 27.53 -7.12
C GLN A 171 9.98 26.85 -7.70
N GLU A 172 10.90 26.39 -6.86
CA GLU A 172 12.11 25.71 -7.30
C GLU A 172 11.79 24.35 -7.96
N ARG A 173 10.80 23.62 -7.45
CA ARG A 173 10.40 22.30 -7.96
C ARG A 173 9.45 22.35 -9.15
N GLY A 174 8.67 23.41 -9.28
CA GLY A 174 7.55 23.46 -10.23
C GLY A 174 6.43 22.44 -9.94
N LEU A 175 6.33 21.99 -8.70
CA LEU A 175 5.34 21.04 -8.19
C LEU A 175 4.64 21.64 -6.98
N ASP A 176 3.38 21.27 -6.76
CA ASP A 176 2.73 21.59 -5.50
C ASP A 176 3.38 20.81 -4.34
N ARG A 177 3.20 21.30 -3.11
CA ARG A 177 3.82 20.77 -1.90
C ARG A 177 3.56 19.29 -1.66
N ALA A 178 2.35 18.82 -1.91
CA ALA A 178 1.99 17.42 -1.71
C ALA A 178 2.64 16.52 -2.77
N ALA A 179 2.68 16.98 -4.03
CA ALA A 179 3.36 16.28 -5.11
C ALA A 179 4.88 16.24 -4.89
N ALA A 180 5.50 17.33 -4.40
CA ALA A 180 6.93 17.37 -4.12
C ALA A 180 7.33 16.36 -3.02
N ILE A 181 6.56 16.24 -1.95
CA ILE A 181 6.79 15.25 -0.89
C ILE A 181 6.55 13.83 -1.40
N ALA A 182 5.51 13.60 -2.20
CA ALA A 182 5.26 12.30 -2.79
C ALA A 182 6.38 11.88 -3.76
N ASP A 183 6.85 12.80 -4.60
CA ASP A 183 7.95 12.58 -5.54
C ASP A 183 9.25 12.21 -4.83
N MET A 184 9.60 12.93 -3.75
CA MET A 184 10.74 12.60 -2.89
C MET A 184 10.67 11.15 -2.39
N ARG A 185 9.52 10.72 -1.84
CA ARG A 185 9.35 9.35 -1.34
C ARG A 185 9.45 8.32 -2.46
N PHE A 186 8.80 8.56 -3.59
CA PHE A 186 8.87 7.64 -4.73
C PHE A 186 10.28 7.58 -5.33
N HIS A 187 11.02 8.69 -5.35
CA HIS A 187 12.40 8.70 -5.80
C HIS A 187 13.27 7.75 -4.94
N PHE A 188 13.18 7.87 -3.61
CA PHE A 188 13.89 6.98 -2.70
C PHE A 188 13.46 5.52 -2.85
N ILE A 189 12.13 5.25 -2.94
CA ILE A 189 11.62 3.89 -3.15
C ILE A 189 12.16 3.30 -4.46
N HIS A 190 12.22 4.10 -5.51
CA HIS A 190 12.73 3.66 -6.79
C HIS A 190 14.23 3.32 -6.73
N GLN A 191 15.03 4.14 -6.04
CA GLN A 191 16.45 3.85 -5.79
C GLN A 191 16.60 2.56 -4.98
N LEU A 192 15.86 2.40 -3.88
CA LEU A 192 15.87 1.21 -3.04
C LEU A 192 15.53 -0.04 -3.84
N VAL A 193 14.44 -0.03 -4.58
CA VAL A 193 13.99 -1.19 -5.36
C VAL A 193 14.96 -1.53 -6.48
N ASN A 194 15.52 -0.53 -7.18
CA ASN A 194 16.50 -0.78 -8.24
C ASN A 194 17.80 -1.40 -7.73
N GLN A 195 18.19 -1.10 -6.49
CA GLN A 195 19.40 -1.66 -5.89
C GLN A 195 19.17 -3.03 -5.27
N THR A 196 17.99 -3.27 -4.70
CA THR A 196 17.75 -4.45 -3.85
C THR A 196 16.88 -5.52 -4.53
N VAL A 197 16.09 -5.18 -5.54
CA VAL A 197 15.11 -6.09 -6.14
C VAL A 197 15.50 -6.45 -7.57
N VAL A 198 15.75 -7.73 -7.79
CA VAL A 198 15.81 -8.29 -9.15
C VAL A 198 14.39 -8.70 -9.53
N LYS A 199 13.78 -7.92 -10.43
CA LYS A 199 12.40 -8.16 -10.87
C LYS A 199 12.29 -9.56 -11.49
N PRO A 200 11.26 -10.33 -11.12
CA PRO A 200 11.02 -11.62 -11.72
C PRO A 200 10.77 -11.48 -13.23
N HIS A 201 11.17 -12.48 -13.99
CA HIS A 201 10.67 -12.60 -15.36
C HIS A 201 9.15 -12.71 -15.30
N GLN A 202 8.46 -12.01 -16.22
CA GLN A 202 6.99 -12.05 -16.27
C GLN A 202 6.53 -13.50 -16.19
N SER A 203 5.73 -13.84 -15.18
CA SER A 203 5.27 -15.22 -15.01
C SER A 203 4.46 -15.63 -16.23
N LYS A 204 4.50 -16.94 -16.58
CA LYS A 204 3.68 -17.48 -17.69
C LYS A 204 2.19 -17.18 -17.49
N GLU A 205 1.76 -17.07 -16.24
CA GLU A 205 0.39 -16.73 -15.85
C GLU A 205 0.06 -15.26 -16.11
N GLN A 206 0.95 -14.33 -15.78
CA GLN A 206 0.80 -12.91 -16.11
C GLN A 206 0.76 -12.68 -17.62
N LEU A 207 1.61 -13.39 -18.39
CA LEU A 207 1.57 -13.34 -19.86
C LEU A 207 0.26 -13.90 -20.43
N ARG A 208 -0.29 -14.94 -19.78
CA ARG A 208 -1.58 -15.53 -20.14
C ARG A 208 -2.73 -14.60 -19.83
N SER A 209 -2.76 -14.03 -18.63
CA SER A 209 -3.76 -13.05 -18.20
C SER A 209 -3.72 -11.81 -19.10
N ALA A 210 -2.55 -11.22 -19.33
CA ALA A 210 -2.41 -10.06 -20.21
C ALA A 210 -2.84 -10.35 -21.66
N ARG A 211 -2.69 -11.60 -22.14
CA ARG A 211 -3.17 -12.00 -23.48
C ARG A 211 -4.70 -12.12 -23.51
N ILE A 212 -5.29 -12.69 -22.45
CA ILE A 212 -6.74 -12.79 -22.29
C ILE A 212 -7.35 -11.39 -22.18
N ASP A 213 -6.78 -10.53 -21.32
CA ASP A 213 -7.22 -9.16 -21.16
C ASP A 213 -7.15 -8.37 -22.48
N ARG A 214 -6.04 -8.47 -23.19
CA ARG A 214 -5.91 -7.82 -24.51
C ARG A 214 -6.96 -8.28 -25.52
N PHE A 215 -7.37 -9.55 -25.45
CA PHE A 215 -8.43 -10.07 -26.31
C PHE A 215 -9.80 -9.58 -25.86
N LEU A 216 -10.09 -9.63 -24.54
CA LEU A 216 -11.40 -9.24 -23.99
C LEU A 216 -11.65 -7.73 -24.01
N THR A 217 -10.58 -6.93 -23.85
CA THR A 217 -10.67 -5.45 -23.76
C THR A 217 -10.16 -4.73 -25.02
N GLY A 218 -9.77 -5.47 -26.05
CA GLY A 218 -9.24 -4.93 -27.29
C GLY A 218 -10.28 -4.09 -28.05
N LYS A 219 -9.83 -3.00 -28.68
CA LYS A 219 -10.69 -2.02 -29.40
C LYS A 219 -11.69 -2.66 -30.38
N TYR A 220 -11.33 -3.76 -31.02
CA TYR A 220 -12.17 -4.44 -32.00
C TYR A 220 -12.73 -5.79 -31.51
N THR A 221 -12.17 -6.35 -30.44
CA THR A 221 -12.51 -7.69 -29.94
C THR A 221 -13.42 -7.63 -28.70
N ALA A 222 -13.44 -6.51 -27.96
CA ALA A 222 -14.23 -6.38 -26.75
C ALA A 222 -15.73 -6.57 -26.96
N ILE A 223 -16.31 -5.91 -27.98
CA ILE A 223 -17.75 -5.99 -28.26
C ILE A 223 -18.17 -7.39 -28.72
N PRO A 224 -17.50 -8.01 -29.72
CA PRO A 224 -17.80 -9.39 -30.10
C PRO A 224 -17.62 -10.40 -28.96
N ALA A 225 -16.55 -10.25 -28.14
CA ALA A 225 -16.32 -11.12 -26.99
C ALA A 225 -17.43 -10.97 -25.94
N PHE A 226 -17.84 -9.74 -25.64
CA PHE A 226 -18.96 -9.48 -24.73
C PHE A 226 -20.26 -10.10 -25.21
N VAL A 227 -20.63 -9.91 -26.49
CA VAL A 227 -21.84 -10.50 -27.07
C VAL A 227 -21.78 -12.03 -27.02
N GLY A 228 -20.62 -12.63 -27.34
CA GLY A 228 -20.41 -14.08 -27.27
C GLY A 228 -20.57 -14.63 -25.84
N ILE A 229 -19.96 -13.95 -24.85
CA ILE A 229 -20.09 -14.34 -23.43
C ILE A 229 -21.54 -14.21 -22.95
N MET A 230 -22.20 -13.09 -23.30
CA MET A 230 -23.62 -12.90 -22.92
C MET A 230 -24.52 -13.95 -23.57
N ALA A 231 -24.35 -14.25 -24.85
CA ALA A 231 -25.10 -15.29 -25.54
C ALA A 231 -24.89 -16.67 -24.87
N LEU A 232 -23.65 -16.99 -24.50
CA LEU A 232 -23.32 -18.22 -23.77
C LEU A 232 -24.00 -18.28 -22.40
N VAL A 233 -23.94 -17.19 -21.63
CA VAL A 233 -24.60 -17.10 -20.31
C VAL A 233 -26.12 -17.29 -20.44
N PHE A 234 -26.75 -16.58 -21.40
CA PHE A 234 -28.17 -16.76 -21.65
C PHE A 234 -28.54 -18.18 -22.06
N TYR A 235 -27.76 -18.79 -22.98
CA TYR A 235 -27.99 -20.17 -23.39
C TYR A 235 -27.86 -21.15 -22.24
N LEU A 236 -26.85 -21.02 -21.37
CA LEU A 236 -26.68 -21.88 -20.20
C LEU A 236 -27.78 -21.65 -19.18
N THR A 237 -28.16 -20.41 -18.92
CA THR A 237 -29.17 -20.09 -17.90
C THR A 237 -30.58 -20.55 -18.33
N PHE A 238 -30.98 -20.22 -19.55
CA PHE A 238 -32.35 -20.51 -19.98
C PHE A 238 -32.46 -21.86 -20.71
N GLY A 239 -31.47 -22.24 -21.50
CA GLY A 239 -31.51 -23.49 -22.28
C GLY A 239 -31.18 -24.71 -21.43
N VAL A 240 -30.13 -24.68 -20.64
CA VAL A 240 -29.68 -25.87 -19.88
C VAL A 240 -30.27 -25.88 -18.49
N ILE A 241 -30.04 -24.83 -17.69
CA ILE A 241 -30.48 -24.78 -16.29
C ILE A 241 -31.98 -24.57 -16.22
N GLY A 242 -32.52 -23.63 -17.00
CA GLY A 242 -33.98 -23.34 -17.02
C GLY A 242 -34.80 -24.51 -17.49
N ALA A 243 -34.44 -25.16 -18.60
CA ALA A 243 -35.12 -26.36 -19.10
C ALA A 243 -35.03 -27.55 -18.12
N GLY A 244 -33.85 -27.71 -17.46
CA GLY A 244 -33.68 -28.75 -16.43
C GLY A 244 -34.56 -28.53 -15.20
N LEU A 245 -34.65 -27.30 -14.71
CA LEU A 245 -35.48 -26.89 -13.59
C LEU A 245 -37.00 -27.03 -13.94
N GLN A 246 -37.39 -26.62 -15.15
CA GLN A 246 -38.74 -26.72 -15.63
C GLN A 246 -39.18 -28.20 -15.71
N GLY A 247 -38.33 -29.09 -16.24
CA GLY A 247 -38.58 -30.51 -16.30
C GLY A 247 -38.72 -31.21 -14.92
N LEU A 248 -38.08 -30.65 -13.88
CA LEU A 248 -38.19 -31.09 -12.49
C LEU A 248 -39.45 -30.57 -11.81
N LEU A 249 -39.90 -29.36 -12.13
CA LEU A 249 -41.08 -28.73 -11.50
C LEU A 249 -42.40 -29.11 -12.17
N GLU A 250 -42.41 -29.45 -13.47
CA GLU A 250 -43.61 -29.79 -14.24
C GLU A 250 -44.36 -30.99 -13.67
N PRO A 251 -43.74 -32.13 -13.31
CA PRO A 251 -44.45 -33.27 -12.71
C PRO A 251 -45.02 -32.94 -11.31
N VAL A 252 -44.35 -32.08 -10.53
CA VAL A 252 -44.82 -31.67 -9.19
C VAL A 252 -46.04 -30.75 -9.31
N SER A 253 -46.02 -29.80 -10.23
CA SER A 253 -47.14 -28.89 -10.50
C SER A 253 -48.34 -29.63 -11.07
N TYR A 254 -48.13 -30.58 -11.96
CA TYR A 254 -49.22 -31.39 -12.57
C TYR A 254 -49.91 -32.29 -11.53
N THR A 255 -49.18 -32.91 -10.64
CA THR A 255 -49.74 -33.78 -9.59
C THR A 255 -50.51 -32.97 -8.53
N HIS A 256 -50.07 -31.74 -8.21
CA HIS A 256 -50.74 -30.90 -7.20
C HIS A 256 -52.01 -30.25 -7.73
N LEU A 257 -52.06 -29.79 -8.97
CA LEU A 257 -53.23 -29.19 -9.60
C LEU A 257 -54.31 -30.23 -9.85
N ARG A 258 -53.97 -31.45 -10.30
CA ARG A 258 -54.93 -32.54 -10.56
C ARG A 258 -55.51 -33.10 -9.27
N ALA A 259 -54.77 -33.11 -8.16
CA ALA A 259 -55.32 -33.51 -6.85
C ALA A 259 -56.35 -32.52 -6.31
N HIS A 260 -56.33 -31.25 -6.72
CA HIS A 260 -57.30 -30.23 -6.31
C HIS A 260 -58.63 -30.31 -7.11
N GLU A 261 -58.57 -30.68 -8.41
CA GLU A 261 -59.79 -30.84 -9.25
C GLU A 261 -60.59 -32.04 -8.84
N THR A 262 -59.98 -33.16 -8.43
CA THR A 262 -60.70 -34.36 -7.99
C THR A 262 -61.33 -34.22 -6.60
N SER A 263 -61.02 -33.18 -5.84
CA SER A 263 -61.63 -32.95 -4.51
C SER A 263 -62.81 -31.97 -4.55
N GLN A 264 -63.16 -31.38 -5.71
CA GLN A 264 -64.34 -30.53 -5.88
C GLN A 264 -65.56 -31.26 -6.53
N ASP A 265 -65.35 -32.46 -7.01
CA ASP A 265 -66.42 -33.28 -7.64
C ASP A 265 -66.95 -34.35 -6.72
N LEU A 266 -66.84 -34.28 -5.40
CA LEU A 266 -67.45 -35.04 -4.36
C LEU A 266 -68.20 -34.13 -3.38
#